data_88d9b009c07bcc05015ad68627a3a8bc
#
_entry.id   88d9b009c07bcc05015ad68627a3a8bc
#
_cell.length_a   1.000
_cell.length_b   1.000
_cell.length_c   1.000
_cell.angle_alpha   90.00
_cell.angle_beta   90.00
_cell.angle_gamma   90.00
#
_symmetry.space_group_name_H-M   'P 1'
#
loop_
_entity.id
_entity.type
_entity.pdbx_description
1 polymer ?
#
loop_
_entity_poly.entity_id
_entity_poly.type
_entity_poly.pdbx_seq_one_letter_code
_entity_poly.pdbx_strand_id
1 'polypeptide(L)'
;MAKKKADPTWKTYEQIAAFVLNQCAAEFGLSKFEGKQDVAGKSGTEWEADARGWTEGNTAHFLVECKNYSDTRISQAITGSLVYSIQDTGAAGGFLVSPKGLQSGAKLVAAATNIIEIKLDPKSTTAAYFGEWLGKLHVGLNEDASVRLSEHVLIHQIDDDGDRTVAYDSDKDDKLNEV
;
A
#
# COMPACT_ATOMS: atom_id res chain seq x y z
N MET A 1 31.73 -16.30 3.35
CA MET A 1 30.94 -15.50 4.32
C MET A 1 30.00 -14.60 3.53
N ALA A 2 28.74 -15.01 3.36
CA ALA A 2 27.75 -14.22 2.63
C ALA A 2 27.44 -12.94 3.43
N LYS A 3 27.63 -11.77 2.84
CA LYS A 3 27.18 -10.49 3.40
C LYS A 3 25.65 -10.50 3.41
N LYS A 4 25.07 -10.65 4.59
CA LYS A 4 23.65 -10.38 4.82
C LYS A 4 23.36 -8.98 4.31
N LYS A 5 22.53 -8.86 3.25
CA LYS A 5 22.04 -7.57 2.76
C LYS A 5 21.33 -6.91 3.95
N ALA A 6 21.83 -5.79 4.42
CA ALA A 6 21.21 -5.06 5.53
C ALA A 6 19.80 -4.67 5.08
N ASP A 7 18.80 -5.02 5.88
CA ASP A 7 17.45 -4.49 5.68
C ASP A 7 17.53 -2.96 5.64
N PRO A 8 16.82 -2.31 4.70
CA PRO A 8 16.82 -0.86 4.64
C PRO A 8 16.34 -0.30 5.97
N THR A 9 17.19 0.48 6.64
CA THR A 9 16.84 1.16 7.88
C THR A 9 15.88 2.30 7.54
N TRP A 10 14.59 2.04 7.61
CA TRP A 10 13.55 3.05 7.44
C TRP A 10 13.61 4.03 8.60
N LYS A 11 13.71 5.32 8.28
CA LYS A 11 13.77 6.38 9.28
C LYS A 11 12.39 6.84 9.74
N THR A 12 11.38 6.74 8.84
CA THR A 12 10.03 7.22 9.13
C THR A 12 8.96 6.26 8.58
N TYR A 13 7.75 6.38 9.13
CA TYR A 13 6.59 5.61 8.68
C TYR A 13 6.20 5.93 7.23
N GLU A 14 6.32 7.19 6.84
CA GLU A 14 6.03 7.68 5.49
C GLU A 14 6.96 7.04 4.44
N GLN A 15 8.24 6.83 4.78
CA GLN A 15 9.19 6.15 3.91
C GLN A 15 8.83 4.68 3.70
N ILE A 16 8.38 3.99 4.76
CA ILE A 16 7.89 2.60 4.67
C ILE A 16 6.65 2.57 3.77
N ALA A 17 5.70 3.47 4.00
CA ALA A 17 4.47 3.53 3.22
C ALA A 17 4.75 3.80 1.74
N ALA A 18 5.57 4.79 1.41
CA ALA A 18 5.96 5.10 0.04
C ALA A 18 6.62 3.90 -0.66
N PHE A 19 7.51 3.20 0.04
CA PHE A 19 8.17 2.01 -0.50
C PHE A 19 7.17 0.88 -0.78
N VAL A 20 6.30 0.55 0.20
CA VAL A 20 5.31 -0.53 0.05
C VAL A 20 4.32 -0.19 -1.07
N LEU A 21 3.81 1.04 -1.11
CA LEU A 21 2.91 1.48 -2.16
C LEU A 21 3.57 1.42 -3.54
N ASN A 22 4.86 1.77 -3.64
CA ASN A 22 5.58 1.70 -4.90
C ASN A 22 5.74 0.26 -5.41
N GLN A 23 5.91 -0.73 -4.52
CA GLN A 23 5.95 -2.14 -4.91
C GLN A 23 4.59 -2.64 -5.44
N CYS A 24 3.50 -2.01 -5.00
CA CYS A 24 2.13 -2.37 -5.39
C CYS A 24 1.50 -1.38 -6.37
N ALA A 25 2.27 -0.48 -6.97
CA ALA A 25 1.73 0.61 -7.79
C ALA A 25 0.81 0.10 -8.91
N ALA A 26 1.22 -0.97 -9.60
CA ALA A 26 0.46 -1.56 -10.71
C ALA A 26 -0.95 -2.03 -10.30
N GLU A 27 -1.13 -2.49 -9.06
CA GLU A 27 -2.42 -2.95 -8.55
C GLU A 27 -3.44 -1.80 -8.40
N PHE A 28 -2.93 -0.58 -8.27
CA PHE A 28 -3.75 0.64 -8.25
C PHE A 28 -3.87 1.31 -9.62
N GLY A 29 -3.36 0.67 -10.68
CA GLY A 29 -3.29 1.27 -12.02
C GLY A 29 -2.29 2.43 -12.10
N LEU A 30 -1.29 2.43 -11.22
CA LEU A 30 -0.25 3.45 -11.17
C LEU A 30 1.09 2.89 -11.64
N SER A 31 1.93 3.75 -12.19
CA SER A 31 3.28 3.37 -12.63
C SER A 31 4.31 3.40 -11.50
N LYS A 32 4.14 4.33 -10.57
CA LYS A 32 5.08 4.53 -9.45
C LYS A 32 4.46 5.35 -8.32
N PHE A 33 5.12 5.28 -7.15
CA PHE A 33 4.98 6.25 -6.06
C PHE A 33 6.34 6.92 -5.80
N GLU A 34 6.32 8.23 -5.67
CA GLU A 34 7.45 9.05 -5.23
C GLU A 34 7.24 9.44 -3.76
N GLY A 35 8.34 9.65 -3.03
CA GLY A 35 8.28 10.02 -1.61
C GLY A 35 7.78 11.46 -1.39
N LYS A 36 7.96 11.91 -0.14
CA LYS A 36 7.49 13.21 0.34
C LYS A 36 7.87 14.36 -0.58
N GLN A 37 6.88 15.22 -0.89
CA GLN A 37 7.03 16.38 -1.76
C GLN A 37 5.93 17.41 -1.55
N ASP A 38 6.21 18.67 -1.90
CA ASP A 38 5.22 19.73 -1.95
C ASP A 38 4.52 19.76 -3.31
N VAL A 39 3.21 19.96 -3.28
CA VAL A 39 2.35 20.00 -4.48
C VAL A 39 1.60 21.31 -4.50
N ALA A 40 1.80 22.10 -5.56
CA ALA A 40 1.14 23.38 -5.72
C ALA A 40 -0.38 23.24 -5.88
N GLY A 41 -1.13 24.00 -5.11
CA GLY A 41 -2.59 24.09 -5.20
C GLY A 41 -3.04 25.27 -6.07
N LYS A 42 -4.24 25.17 -6.64
CA LYS A 42 -4.91 26.26 -7.40
C LYS A 42 -5.21 27.46 -6.53
N SER A 43 -5.35 27.26 -5.22
CA SER A 43 -5.54 28.34 -4.24
C SER A 43 -4.29 29.21 -4.05
N GLY A 44 -3.13 28.81 -4.60
CA GLY A 44 -1.85 29.46 -4.41
C GLY A 44 -1.08 28.98 -3.18
N THR A 45 -1.59 27.97 -2.47
CA THR A 45 -0.86 27.30 -1.39
C THR A 45 -0.08 26.09 -1.91
N GLU A 46 0.83 25.58 -1.08
CA GLU A 46 1.53 24.31 -1.31
C GLU A 46 1.03 23.28 -0.29
N TRP A 47 0.81 22.06 -0.77
CA TRP A 47 0.37 20.92 0.03
C TRP A 47 1.52 19.93 0.18
N GLU A 48 1.96 19.70 1.40
CA GLU A 48 2.93 18.65 1.68
C GLU A 48 2.22 17.30 1.57
N ALA A 49 2.67 16.45 0.64
CA ALA A 49 2.22 15.07 0.49
C ALA A 49 3.31 14.12 1.01
N ASP A 50 2.94 13.13 1.81
CA ASP A 50 3.88 12.12 2.33
C ASP A 50 4.40 11.20 1.22
N ALA A 51 3.61 11.01 0.16
CA ALA A 51 4.03 10.43 -1.11
C ALA A 51 3.08 10.87 -2.23
N ARG A 52 3.48 10.65 -3.48
CA ARG A 52 2.69 10.97 -4.68
C ARG A 52 2.73 9.81 -5.65
N GLY A 53 1.55 9.27 -6.00
CA GLY A 53 1.39 8.24 -7.01
C GLY A 53 1.17 8.83 -8.41
N TRP A 54 1.66 8.16 -9.44
CA TRP A 54 1.52 8.59 -10.83
C TRP A 54 0.94 7.49 -11.70
N THR A 55 0.03 7.85 -12.59
CA THR A 55 -0.40 6.99 -13.69
C THR A 55 0.69 6.84 -14.76
N GLU A 56 0.54 5.87 -15.64
CA GLU A 56 1.40 5.73 -16.81
C GLU A 56 1.47 7.05 -17.61
N GLY A 57 2.67 7.43 -18.03
CA GLY A 57 2.89 8.70 -18.73
C GLY A 57 2.70 9.97 -17.87
N ASN A 58 2.54 9.83 -16.56
CA ASN A 58 2.32 10.93 -15.60
C ASN A 58 1.12 11.83 -15.95
N THR A 59 0.07 11.26 -16.53
CA THR A 59 -1.14 12.00 -16.96
C THR A 59 -2.04 12.41 -15.82
N ALA A 60 -2.00 11.65 -14.72
CA ALA A 60 -2.71 11.97 -13.48
C ALA A 60 -1.85 11.60 -12.27
N HIS A 61 -2.17 12.20 -11.12
CA HIS A 61 -1.48 11.89 -9.87
C HIS A 61 -2.46 11.67 -8.71
N PHE A 62 -1.96 11.02 -7.67
CA PHE A 62 -2.67 10.71 -6.44
C PHE A 62 -1.84 11.18 -5.24
N LEU A 63 -2.49 11.77 -4.24
CA LEU A 63 -1.83 12.18 -3.01
C LEU A 63 -1.85 11.06 -1.98
N VAL A 64 -0.81 10.95 -1.20
CA VAL A 64 -0.72 10.01 -0.07
C VAL A 64 -0.55 10.78 1.21
N GLU A 65 -1.39 10.47 2.18
CA GLU A 65 -1.32 10.99 3.56
C GLU A 65 -1.14 9.82 4.52
N CYS A 66 -0.10 9.85 5.33
CA CYS A 66 0.27 8.82 6.29
C CYS A 66 0.04 9.29 7.72
N LYS A 67 -0.65 8.48 8.53
CA LYS A 67 -0.87 8.75 9.96
C LYS A 67 -0.49 7.55 10.80
N ASN A 68 0.70 7.60 11.41
CA ASN A 68 1.20 6.54 12.29
C ASN A 68 0.60 6.65 13.70
N TYR A 69 -0.73 6.53 13.80
CA TYR A 69 -1.41 6.53 15.09
C TYR A 69 -1.42 5.11 15.68
N SER A 70 -0.86 4.95 16.89
CA SER A 70 -0.82 3.66 17.60
C SER A 70 -2.21 3.22 18.11
N ASP A 71 -3.04 4.18 18.57
CA ASP A 71 -4.24 3.89 19.34
C ASP A 71 -5.53 4.44 18.74
N THR A 72 -5.43 5.37 17.79
CA THR A 72 -6.59 6.03 17.19
C THR A 72 -6.71 5.75 15.71
N ARG A 73 -7.93 5.80 15.18
CA ARG A 73 -8.22 5.74 13.75
C ARG A 73 -8.25 7.15 13.16
N ILE A 74 -7.95 7.28 11.88
CA ILE A 74 -8.05 8.54 11.14
C ILE A 74 -9.48 9.08 11.21
N SER A 75 -9.61 10.34 11.59
CA SER A 75 -10.90 11.02 11.74
C SER A 75 -11.43 11.54 10.41
N GLN A 76 -12.74 11.86 10.39
CA GLN A 76 -13.39 12.51 9.27
C GLN A 76 -12.77 13.87 8.92
N ALA A 77 -12.26 14.62 9.90
CA ALA A 77 -11.59 15.90 9.67
C ALA A 77 -10.30 15.75 8.87
N ILE A 78 -9.47 14.76 9.20
CA ILE A 78 -8.23 14.45 8.45
C ILE A 78 -8.57 14.02 7.03
N THR A 79 -9.58 13.15 6.86
CA THR A 79 -10.04 12.72 5.54
C THR A 79 -10.55 13.89 4.72
N GLY A 80 -11.32 14.80 5.33
CA GLY A 80 -11.80 16.02 4.68
C GLY A 80 -10.67 16.97 4.26
N SER A 81 -9.60 17.06 5.04
CA SER A 81 -8.40 17.82 4.66
C SER A 81 -7.76 17.24 3.40
N LEU A 82 -7.60 15.92 3.31
CA LEU A 82 -7.07 15.27 2.10
C LEU A 82 -8.01 15.49 0.88
N VAL A 83 -9.33 15.43 1.08
CA VAL A 83 -10.31 15.73 0.01
C VAL A 83 -10.05 17.12 -0.56
N TYR A 84 -9.88 18.11 0.31
CA TYR A 84 -9.63 19.49 -0.14
C TYR A 84 -8.28 19.61 -0.87
N SER A 85 -7.22 19.01 -0.33
CA SER A 85 -5.91 19.02 -1.01
C SER A 85 -5.94 18.32 -2.38
N ILE A 86 -6.70 17.22 -2.54
CA ILE A 86 -6.94 16.55 -3.82
C ILE A 86 -7.60 17.51 -4.80
N GLN A 87 -8.66 18.21 -4.39
CA GLN A 87 -9.38 19.15 -5.25
C GLN A 87 -8.51 20.35 -5.63
N ASP A 88 -7.76 20.90 -4.69
CA ASP A 88 -6.93 22.07 -4.88
C ASP A 88 -5.72 21.80 -5.76
N THR A 89 -5.06 20.65 -5.60
CA THR A 89 -3.92 20.24 -6.44
C THR A 89 -4.33 19.66 -7.79
N GLY A 90 -5.60 19.31 -7.97
CA GLY A 90 -6.09 18.65 -9.19
C GLY A 90 -5.69 17.17 -9.25
N ALA A 91 -5.39 16.54 -8.12
CA ALA A 91 -5.15 15.11 -8.05
C ALA A 91 -6.41 14.30 -8.42
N ALA A 92 -6.23 13.12 -8.99
CA ALA A 92 -7.32 12.23 -9.39
C ALA A 92 -7.94 11.48 -8.19
N GLY A 93 -7.24 11.44 -7.06
CA GLY A 93 -7.66 10.77 -5.84
C GLY A 93 -6.54 10.75 -4.82
N GLY A 94 -6.68 9.91 -3.78
CA GLY A 94 -5.66 9.82 -2.74
C GLY A 94 -5.66 8.51 -1.98
N PHE A 95 -4.67 8.38 -1.12
CA PHE A 95 -4.48 7.25 -0.21
C PHE A 95 -4.36 7.76 1.21
N LEU A 96 -5.08 7.13 2.14
CA LEU A 96 -4.90 7.32 3.57
C LEU A 96 -4.27 6.07 4.17
N VAL A 97 -3.04 6.20 4.63
CA VAL A 97 -2.24 5.10 5.15
C VAL A 97 -2.15 5.19 6.67
N SER A 98 -2.57 4.15 7.39
CA SER A 98 -2.44 4.09 8.85
C SER A 98 -2.51 2.67 9.40
N PRO A 99 -1.93 2.39 10.60
CA PRO A 99 -2.03 1.08 11.22
C PRO A 99 -3.45 0.69 11.64
N LYS A 100 -4.25 1.67 12.05
CA LYS A 100 -5.60 1.45 12.64
C LYS A 100 -6.75 1.70 11.65
N GLY A 101 -6.46 2.26 10.47
CA GLY A 101 -7.46 2.59 9.46
C GLY A 101 -8.34 3.79 9.82
N LEU A 102 -9.51 3.88 9.18
CA LEU A 102 -10.42 5.00 9.26
C LEU A 102 -11.55 4.79 10.30
N GLN A 103 -12.03 5.89 10.90
CA GLN A 103 -13.31 5.92 11.63
C GLN A 103 -14.49 5.77 10.65
N SER A 104 -15.68 5.40 11.17
CA SER A 104 -16.85 5.16 10.32
C SER A 104 -17.22 6.35 9.42
N GLY A 105 -17.25 7.56 9.98
CA GLY A 105 -17.51 8.78 9.22
C GLY A 105 -16.42 9.08 8.18
N ALA A 106 -15.16 8.81 8.50
CA ALA A 106 -14.04 8.95 7.58
C ALA A 106 -14.15 8.00 6.39
N LYS A 107 -14.61 6.75 6.61
CA LYS A 107 -14.84 5.76 5.54
C LYS A 107 -15.91 6.22 4.55
N LEU A 108 -17.00 6.81 5.05
CA LEU A 108 -18.04 7.35 4.18
C LEU A 108 -17.52 8.49 3.30
N VAL A 109 -16.72 9.39 3.86
CA VAL A 109 -16.08 10.47 3.09
C VAL A 109 -15.09 9.89 2.07
N ALA A 110 -14.24 8.96 2.47
CA ALA A 110 -13.27 8.32 1.58
C ALA A 110 -13.94 7.63 0.39
N ALA A 111 -14.99 6.84 0.64
CA ALA A 111 -15.75 6.15 -0.39
C ALA A 111 -16.42 7.11 -1.40
N ALA A 112 -16.84 8.30 -0.93
CA ALA A 112 -17.49 9.33 -1.77
C ALA A 112 -16.49 10.16 -2.59
N THR A 113 -15.17 10.08 -2.33
CA THR A 113 -14.18 11.04 -2.84
C THR A 113 -12.94 10.41 -3.46
N ASN A 114 -13.02 9.16 -3.91
CA ASN A 114 -11.91 8.43 -4.53
C ASN A 114 -10.64 8.40 -3.64
N ILE A 115 -10.83 8.14 -2.34
CA ILE A 115 -9.75 7.94 -1.39
C ILE A 115 -9.70 6.45 -0.99
N ILE A 116 -8.53 5.85 -1.12
CA ILE A 116 -8.27 4.45 -0.78
C ILE A 116 -7.68 4.36 0.63
N GLU A 117 -8.31 3.55 1.49
CA GLU A 117 -7.79 3.21 2.82
C GLU A 117 -6.73 2.12 2.70
N ILE A 118 -5.52 2.38 3.22
CA ILE A 118 -4.44 1.40 3.34
C ILE A 118 -4.12 1.20 4.82
N LYS A 119 -4.23 -0.04 5.29
CA LYS A 119 -3.78 -0.40 6.64
C LYS A 119 -2.37 -0.96 6.56
N LEU A 120 -1.42 -0.24 7.11
CA LEU A 120 -0.02 -0.62 7.16
C LEU A 120 0.48 -0.59 8.60
N ASP A 121 0.84 -1.74 9.14
CA ASP A 121 1.51 -1.83 10.44
C ASP A 121 3.02 -1.59 10.24
N PRO A 122 3.64 -0.59 10.90
CA PRO A 122 5.07 -0.32 10.77
C PRO A 122 5.97 -1.47 11.27
N LYS A 123 5.41 -2.41 12.03
CA LYS A 123 6.10 -3.61 12.50
C LYS A 123 5.99 -4.80 11.54
N SER A 124 5.14 -4.72 10.53
CA SER A 124 5.01 -5.76 9.52
C SER A 124 6.25 -5.79 8.63
N THR A 125 6.77 -6.98 8.37
CA THR A 125 7.75 -7.14 7.30
C THR A 125 7.06 -6.95 5.95
N THR A 126 7.80 -6.50 4.94
CA THR A 126 7.27 -6.30 3.59
C THR A 126 6.59 -7.56 3.06
N ALA A 127 7.17 -8.74 3.32
CA ALA A 127 6.60 -10.03 2.93
C ALA A 127 5.26 -10.35 3.63
N ALA A 128 5.16 -10.09 4.95
CA ALA A 128 3.91 -10.30 5.69
C ALA A 128 2.80 -9.34 5.21
N TYR A 129 3.17 -8.12 4.87
CA TYR A 129 2.22 -7.14 4.33
C TYR A 129 1.70 -7.55 2.94
N PHE A 130 2.57 -8.04 2.06
CA PHE A 130 2.18 -8.57 0.75
C PHE A 130 1.21 -9.76 0.88
N GLY A 131 1.48 -10.69 1.80
CA GLY A 131 0.61 -11.83 2.05
C GLY A 131 -0.79 -11.44 2.53
N GLU A 132 -0.88 -10.53 3.52
CA GLU A 132 -2.17 -10.01 4.00
C GLU A 132 -2.92 -9.19 2.94
N TRP A 133 -2.19 -8.51 2.07
CA TRP A 133 -2.78 -7.63 1.08
C TRP A 133 -3.28 -8.39 -0.15
N LEU A 134 -2.52 -9.35 -0.65
CA LEU A 134 -2.96 -10.26 -1.71
C LEU A 134 -4.23 -11.03 -1.31
N GLY A 135 -4.37 -11.42 -0.04
CA GLY A 135 -5.59 -12.03 0.48
C GLY A 135 -6.80 -11.08 0.58
N LYS A 136 -6.61 -9.76 0.46
CA LYS A 136 -7.67 -8.73 0.56
C LYS A 136 -8.04 -8.10 -0.79
N LEU A 137 -7.39 -8.45 -1.88
CA LEU A 137 -7.65 -7.93 -3.24
C LEU A 137 -8.97 -8.44 -3.87
N HIS A 138 -9.93 -8.83 -3.03
CA HIS A 138 -11.29 -9.15 -3.45
C HIS A 138 -12.20 -7.92 -3.47
N VAL A 139 -11.66 -6.72 -3.51
CA VAL A 139 -12.45 -5.50 -3.58
C VAL A 139 -12.72 -5.16 -5.04
N GLY A 140 -13.87 -5.58 -5.53
CA GLY A 140 -14.39 -5.16 -6.82
C GLY A 140 -14.95 -6.26 -7.73
N LEU A 141 -14.95 -7.52 -7.30
CA LEU A 141 -15.72 -8.57 -7.98
C LEU A 141 -17.12 -8.66 -7.35
N ASN A 142 -18.15 -8.63 -8.19
CA ASN A 142 -19.54 -8.86 -7.76
C ASN A 142 -19.64 -10.13 -6.90
N GLU A 143 -20.54 -10.11 -5.91
CA GLU A 143 -20.77 -11.18 -4.92
C GLU A 143 -21.04 -12.58 -5.51
N ASP A 144 -21.18 -12.71 -6.83
CA ASP A 144 -21.46 -13.97 -7.54
C ASP A 144 -20.22 -14.63 -8.16
N ALA A 145 -19.03 -14.05 -8.03
CA ALA A 145 -17.79 -14.65 -8.51
C ALA A 145 -17.07 -15.40 -7.39
N SER A 146 -17.37 -16.67 -7.21
CA SER A 146 -16.56 -17.56 -6.38
C SER A 146 -15.26 -17.90 -7.13
N VAL A 147 -14.22 -17.12 -6.93
CA VAL A 147 -12.86 -17.48 -7.35
C VAL A 147 -12.28 -18.41 -6.28
N ARG A 148 -12.17 -19.69 -6.60
CA ARG A 148 -11.31 -20.61 -5.84
C ARG A 148 -9.88 -20.27 -6.22
N LEU A 149 -9.22 -19.46 -5.41
CA LEU A 149 -7.76 -19.37 -5.41
C LEU A 149 -7.23 -20.65 -4.74
N SER A 150 -6.73 -21.56 -5.55
CA SER A 150 -5.79 -22.56 -5.05
C SER A 150 -4.47 -21.80 -4.80
N GLU A 151 -4.23 -21.43 -3.57
CA GLU A 151 -3.00 -20.74 -3.17
C GLU A 151 -1.84 -21.73 -3.20
N HIS A 152 -1.21 -21.83 -4.35
CA HIS A 152 0.10 -22.47 -4.43
C HIS A 152 1.16 -21.39 -4.29
N VAL A 153 1.78 -21.31 -3.13
CA VAL A 153 2.89 -20.40 -2.86
C VAL A 153 4.20 -21.14 -3.09
N LEU A 154 4.92 -20.75 -4.13
CA LEU A 154 6.28 -21.20 -4.42
C LEU A 154 7.26 -20.08 -4.09
N ILE A 155 8.10 -20.28 -3.10
CA ILE A 155 9.20 -19.38 -2.80
C ILE A 155 10.47 -19.97 -3.41
N HIS A 156 11.06 -19.25 -4.37
CA HIS A 156 12.35 -19.59 -4.94
C HIS A 156 13.46 -18.80 -4.24
N GLN A 157 14.51 -19.51 -3.85
CA GLN A 157 15.78 -18.91 -3.50
C GLN A 157 16.64 -18.87 -4.78
N ILE A 158 17.17 -17.69 -5.08
CA ILE A 158 18.09 -17.48 -6.19
C ILE A 158 19.49 -17.31 -5.60
N ASP A 159 20.44 -18.14 -6.01
CA ASP A 159 21.83 -18.03 -5.59
C ASP A 159 22.59 -16.96 -6.39
N ASP A 160 23.85 -16.76 -6.04
CA ASP A 160 24.70 -15.72 -6.67
C ASP A 160 25.03 -16.03 -8.17
N ASP A 161 24.82 -17.27 -8.62
CA ASP A 161 25.00 -17.71 -9.99
C ASP A 161 23.70 -17.61 -10.81
N GLY A 162 22.59 -17.25 -10.17
CA GLY A 162 21.27 -17.08 -10.80
C GLY A 162 20.43 -18.37 -10.86
N ASP A 163 20.89 -19.44 -10.24
CA ASP A 163 20.16 -20.69 -10.17
C ASP A 163 19.01 -20.61 -9.17
N ARG A 164 17.84 -21.17 -9.55
CA ARG A 164 16.62 -21.15 -8.75
C ARG A 164 16.41 -22.47 -8.04
N THR A 165 16.35 -22.43 -6.70
CA THR A 165 15.93 -23.54 -5.87
C THR A 165 14.61 -23.22 -5.19
N VAL A 166 13.71 -24.23 -5.06
CA VAL A 166 12.44 -24.07 -4.34
C VAL A 166 12.75 -24.08 -2.85
N ALA A 167 12.60 -22.94 -2.19
CA ALA A 167 12.81 -22.81 -0.74
C ALA A 167 11.56 -23.17 0.07
N TYR A 168 10.37 -23.01 -0.51
CA TYR A 168 9.08 -23.35 0.11
C TYR A 168 8.07 -23.70 -0.99
N ASP A 169 7.24 -24.71 -0.72
CA ASP A 169 6.17 -25.18 -1.61
C ASP A 169 4.95 -25.56 -0.72
N SER A 170 3.90 -24.72 -0.75
CA SER A 170 2.73 -24.91 0.11
C SER A 170 2.03 -26.26 -0.10
N ASP A 171 2.08 -26.83 -1.31
CA ASP A 171 1.45 -28.12 -1.60
C ASP A 171 2.21 -29.33 -1.02
N LYS A 172 3.47 -29.14 -0.63
CA LYS A 172 4.32 -30.18 -0.06
C LYS A 172 4.43 -30.09 1.46
N ASP A 173 4.41 -28.87 1.99
CA ASP A 173 4.61 -28.62 3.42
C ASP A 173 3.35 -28.77 4.26
N ASP A 174 2.14 -28.59 3.67
CA ASP A 174 0.85 -28.84 4.36
C ASP A 174 0.58 -30.35 4.62
N LYS A 175 1.27 -31.25 3.95
CA LYS A 175 1.12 -32.71 4.16
C LYS A 175 1.89 -33.25 5.38
N LEU A 176 2.68 -32.42 6.06
CA LEU A 176 3.45 -32.80 7.24
C LEU A 176 2.72 -32.53 8.58
N ASN A 177 1.56 -31.86 8.55
CA ASN A 177 0.78 -31.54 9.75
C ASN A 177 -0.49 -32.41 9.95
N GLU A 178 -0.71 -33.43 9.14
CA GLU A 178 -1.76 -34.42 9.34
C GLU A 178 -1.17 -35.78 9.74
N VAL A 179 -0.61 -35.87 10.97
CA VAL A 179 -0.33 -37.15 11.68
C VAL A 179 -0.65 -36.97 13.16
#